data_8062f01a90a634d8a5c82023e867fc31
#
_entry.id   8062f01a90a634d8a5c82023e867fc31
#
_cell.length_a   1.000
_cell.length_b   1.000
_cell.length_c   1.000
_cell.angle_alpha   90.00
_cell.angle_beta   90.00
_cell.angle_gamma   90.00
#
_symmetry.space_group_name_H-M   'P 1'
#
loop_
_entity.id
_entity.type
_entity.pdbx_description
1 polymer ?
#
loop_
_entity_poly.entity_id
_entity_poly.type
_entity_poly.pdbx_seq_one_letter_code
_entity_poly.pdbx_strand_id
1 'polypeptide(L)'
;RASIPSDMHKRDTGRYERTTVGGEQIAAFVPHALPPRAPAIVVDAALAERLRAAERALVRLELAGEMVPSLDWFIYAFVRKEAVLSSQIEGTQATLVDLLTFEAQDDASPSAAPNADVEEVCNYLDALAYARAQLADPKGLPLSMRLLSETHQRLLRGARGAEKLPGEVRRSQNWIGGSRPGNAAYVPPPPHALGEVLGKFEKYLHGDDSLPPLVRAGLLHVQFETIHPYLDGNGRIGRLLVTLLLEHWSLLTKPLLYLSLFFKRHRDEYYRRLSAVRVDGDWEGWLDFFLDGVATIADEAVASARDLFALVAADRARVLAQQGMSVVALRLFELLPRHPIVTVASVMRLVETTKPTAGRAIGLLVTAGILVETTGKKRDRSFVYRAYLDRLRVGTELGRSAADHP
;
A
#
# COMPACT_ATOMS: atom_id res chain seq x y z
N ARG A 1 7.22 -10.32 32.26
CA ARG A 1 7.48 -11.01 30.96
C ARG A 1 7.70 -12.48 31.29
N ALA A 2 6.67 -13.31 31.19
CA ALA A 2 6.82 -14.75 31.21
C ALA A 2 7.33 -15.18 29.84
N SER A 3 8.53 -15.67 29.74
CA SER A 3 9.09 -16.30 28.55
C SER A 3 8.30 -17.58 28.27
N ILE A 4 7.62 -17.63 27.14
CA ILE A 4 7.00 -18.84 26.60
C ILE A 4 8.12 -19.85 26.35
N PRO A 5 7.98 -21.11 26.74
CA PRO A 5 9.01 -22.13 26.54
C PRO A 5 9.29 -22.32 25.05
N SER A 6 10.56 -22.33 24.66
CA SER A 6 11.06 -22.41 23.28
C SER A 6 10.71 -23.69 22.51
N ASP A 7 10.12 -24.68 23.15
CA ASP A 7 9.79 -25.97 22.52
C ASP A 7 8.38 -26.10 21.93
N MET A 8 7.51 -25.08 22.11
CA MET A 8 6.11 -25.16 21.69
C MET A 8 5.85 -24.72 20.23
N HIS A 9 6.83 -24.21 19.51
CA HIS A 9 6.60 -23.54 18.23
C HIS A 9 7.21 -24.20 16.98
N LYS A 10 7.84 -25.36 17.11
CA LYS A 10 8.42 -26.02 15.94
C LYS A 10 7.33 -26.78 15.18
N ARG A 11 6.61 -26.03 14.31
CA ARG A 11 5.64 -26.61 13.38
C ARG A 11 6.32 -27.01 12.09
N ASP A 12 5.87 -28.12 11.53
CA ASP A 12 6.16 -28.45 10.13
C ASP A 12 5.32 -27.55 9.22
N THR A 13 5.97 -26.55 8.60
CA THR A 13 5.32 -25.54 7.74
C THR A 13 5.42 -25.87 6.26
N GLY A 14 6.23 -26.89 5.89
CA GLY A 14 6.46 -27.29 4.52
C GLY A 14 7.62 -28.23 4.38
N ARG A 15 7.96 -28.56 3.15
CA ARG A 15 9.09 -29.42 2.82
C ARG A 15 10.11 -28.70 1.94
N TYR A 16 11.36 -29.12 2.04
CA TYR A 16 12.41 -28.65 1.14
C TYR A 16 12.61 -29.63 0.00
N GLU A 17 12.58 -29.12 -1.22
CA GLU A 17 12.92 -29.86 -2.44
C GLU A 17 14.28 -29.42 -2.96
N ARG A 18 15.20 -30.38 -3.16
CA ARG A 18 16.49 -30.09 -3.77
C ARG A 18 16.34 -29.94 -5.27
N THR A 19 16.86 -28.83 -5.79
CA THR A 19 16.87 -28.54 -7.23
C THR A 19 18.20 -27.89 -7.61
N THR A 20 18.50 -27.85 -8.90
CA THR A 20 19.73 -27.23 -9.43
C THR A 20 19.35 -26.01 -10.26
N VAL A 21 19.94 -24.87 -9.94
CA VAL A 21 19.72 -23.60 -10.66
C VAL A 21 21.08 -22.98 -10.98
N GLY A 22 21.35 -22.70 -12.26
CA GLY A 22 22.63 -22.12 -12.68
C GLY A 22 23.85 -22.99 -12.33
N GLY A 23 23.68 -24.33 -12.21
CA GLY A 23 24.73 -25.26 -11.80
C GLY A 23 24.91 -25.42 -10.29
N GLU A 24 24.16 -24.67 -9.46
CA GLU A 24 24.21 -24.73 -7.99
C GLU A 24 23.05 -25.55 -7.44
N GLN A 25 23.34 -26.42 -6.46
CA GLN A 25 22.31 -27.13 -5.71
C GLN A 25 21.70 -26.21 -4.65
N ILE A 26 20.37 -26.11 -4.65
CA ILE A 26 19.60 -25.30 -3.70
C ILE A 26 18.46 -26.12 -3.10
N ALA A 27 17.96 -25.67 -1.95
CA ALA A 27 16.79 -26.22 -1.29
C ALA A 27 15.62 -25.25 -1.40
N ALA A 28 14.68 -25.55 -2.30
CA ALA A 28 13.47 -24.76 -2.49
C ALA A 28 12.40 -25.18 -1.48
N PHE A 29 11.76 -24.22 -0.83
CA PHE A 29 10.77 -24.47 0.21
C PHE A 29 9.36 -24.54 -0.40
N VAL A 30 8.64 -25.63 -0.17
CA VAL A 30 7.25 -25.84 -0.60
C VAL A 30 6.36 -25.80 0.65
N PRO A 31 5.57 -24.74 0.84
CA PRO A 31 4.75 -24.61 2.06
C PRO A 31 3.58 -25.58 2.09
N HIS A 32 3.17 -25.98 3.28
CA HIS A 32 1.91 -26.67 3.51
C HIS A 32 0.71 -25.75 3.25
N ALA A 33 -0.47 -26.35 3.08
CA ALA A 33 -1.72 -25.60 2.93
C ALA A 33 -2.11 -24.92 4.23
N LEU A 34 -2.77 -23.77 4.12
CA LEU A 34 -3.45 -23.10 5.23
C LEU A 34 -4.78 -23.83 5.58
N PRO A 35 -5.26 -23.69 6.82
CA PRO A 35 -4.53 -23.15 7.98
C PRO A 35 -3.50 -24.15 8.52
N PRO A 36 -2.51 -23.70 9.32
CA PRO A 36 -1.59 -24.62 9.99
C PRO A 36 -2.36 -25.58 10.91
N ARG A 37 -2.04 -26.88 10.87
CA ARG A 37 -2.85 -27.91 11.56
C ARG A 37 -2.10 -28.70 12.64
N ALA A 38 -0.78 -28.73 12.61
CA ALA A 38 0.00 -29.57 13.50
C ALA A 38 1.22 -28.84 14.10
N PRO A 39 1.03 -28.16 15.24
CA PRO A 39 -0.23 -27.84 15.94
C PRO A 39 -1.03 -26.76 15.22
N ALA A 40 -2.34 -26.69 15.49
CA ALA A 40 -3.19 -25.56 15.04
C ALA A 40 -2.74 -24.25 15.66
N ILE A 41 -3.15 -23.13 15.06
CA ILE A 41 -2.93 -21.79 15.64
C ILE A 41 -3.67 -21.71 16.97
N VAL A 42 -2.94 -21.26 18.02
CA VAL A 42 -3.50 -21.02 19.34
C VAL A 42 -3.77 -19.54 19.51
N VAL A 43 -5.06 -19.17 19.47
CA VAL A 43 -5.49 -17.81 19.82
C VAL A 43 -5.61 -17.75 21.36
N ASP A 44 -4.50 -17.52 22.03
CA ASP A 44 -4.46 -17.32 23.47
C ASP A 44 -5.10 -15.99 23.89
N ALA A 45 -5.14 -15.72 25.20
CA ALA A 45 -5.75 -14.49 25.71
C ALA A 45 -5.07 -13.21 25.20
N ALA A 46 -3.74 -13.24 25.02
CA ALA A 46 -2.96 -12.10 24.54
C ALA A 46 -3.24 -11.83 23.06
N LEU A 47 -3.17 -12.85 22.22
CA LEU A 47 -3.47 -12.74 20.79
C LEU A 47 -4.95 -12.36 20.55
N ALA A 48 -5.88 -12.90 21.36
CA ALA A 48 -7.30 -12.54 21.32
C ALA A 48 -7.53 -11.06 21.68
N GLU A 49 -6.79 -10.51 22.66
CA GLU A 49 -6.89 -9.08 22.97
C GLU A 49 -6.28 -8.22 21.86
N ARG A 50 -5.17 -8.64 21.26
CA ARG A 50 -4.55 -8.00 20.10
C ARG A 50 -5.53 -7.95 18.92
N LEU A 51 -6.21 -9.07 18.64
CA LEU A 51 -7.24 -9.14 17.60
C LEU A 51 -8.40 -8.16 17.88
N ARG A 52 -8.96 -8.19 19.09
CA ARG A 52 -10.03 -7.25 19.46
C ARG A 52 -9.59 -5.79 19.35
N ALA A 53 -8.35 -5.48 19.69
CA ALA A 53 -7.81 -4.12 19.55
C ALA A 53 -7.76 -3.70 18.08
N ALA A 54 -7.28 -4.58 17.19
CA ALA A 54 -7.21 -4.34 15.75
C ALA A 54 -8.61 -4.17 15.13
N GLU A 55 -9.55 -5.05 15.46
CA GLU A 55 -10.94 -4.96 14.99
C GLU A 55 -11.61 -3.65 15.44
N ARG A 56 -11.46 -3.27 16.72
CA ARG A 56 -11.97 -1.99 17.22
C ARG A 56 -11.34 -0.79 16.52
N ALA A 57 -10.06 -0.86 16.18
CA ALA A 57 -9.38 0.20 15.45
C ALA A 57 -9.89 0.33 14.01
N LEU A 58 -10.15 -0.79 13.33
CA LEU A 58 -10.77 -0.78 11.99
C LEU A 58 -12.18 -0.18 12.03
N VAL A 59 -13.00 -0.53 13.03
CA VAL A 59 -14.34 0.06 13.20
C VAL A 59 -14.23 1.59 13.41
N ARG A 60 -13.28 2.05 14.23
CA ARG A 60 -13.06 3.50 14.41
C ARG A 60 -12.65 4.18 13.11
N LEU A 61 -11.81 3.52 12.30
CA LEU A 61 -11.38 4.04 11.01
C LEU A 61 -12.53 4.13 10.01
N GLU A 62 -13.37 3.10 9.94
CA GLU A 62 -14.59 3.09 9.11
C GLU A 62 -15.53 4.24 9.49
N LEU A 63 -15.87 4.36 10.79
CA LEU A 63 -16.73 5.43 11.29
C LEU A 63 -16.13 6.82 11.03
N ALA A 64 -14.81 6.99 11.21
CA ALA A 64 -14.14 8.25 10.88
C ALA A 64 -14.29 8.60 9.40
N GLY A 65 -14.22 7.60 8.52
CA GLY A 65 -14.47 7.77 7.08
C GLY A 65 -15.89 8.25 6.78
N GLU A 66 -16.90 7.71 7.46
CA GLU A 66 -18.32 8.09 7.27
C GLU A 66 -18.64 9.51 7.80
N MET A 67 -17.96 9.96 8.84
CA MET A 67 -18.21 11.24 9.49
C MET A 67 -17.60 12.44 8.74
N VAL A 68 -16.80 12.17 7.71
CA VAL A 68 -16.09 13.23 7.00
C VAL A 68 -16.95 13.83 5.88
N PRO A 69 -16.94 15.18 5.69
CA PRO A 69 -17.72 15.84 4.64
C PRO A 69 -17.42 15.36 3.22
N SER A 70 -16.24 14.79 3.00
CA SER A 70 -15.84 14.19 1.73
C SER A 70 -14.91 13.02 1.99
N LEU A 71 -15.47 11.82 2.02
CA LEU A 71 -14.72 10.56 2.10
C LEU A 71 -13.71 10.44 0.94
N ASP A 72 -14.01 11.00 -0.23
CA ASP A 72 -13.16 10.95 -1.43
C ASP A 72 -11.77 11.56 -1.21
N TRP A 73 -11.64 12.58 -0.36
CA TRP A 73 -10.33 13.18 -0.05
C TRP A 73 -9.41 12.18 0.64
N PHE A 74 -9.99 11.40 1.59
CA PHE A 74 -9.22 10.43 2.35
C PHE A 74 -8.84 9.23 1.51
N ILE A 75 -9.81 8.68 0.78
CA ILE A 75 -9.53 7.58 -0.16
C ILE A 75 -8.42 8.00 -1.10
N TYR A 76 -8.54 9.20 -1.70
CA TYR A 76 -7.53 9.72 -2.61
C TYR A 76 -6.15 9.78 -1.95
N ALA A 77 -6.08 10.38 -0.75
CA ALA A 77 -4.83 10.61 -0.04
C ALA A 77 -4.21 9.30 0.49
N PHE A 78 -5.01 8.44 1.12
CA PHE A 78 -4.53 7.23 1.78
C PHE A 78 -4.13 6.14 0.80
N VAL A 79 -4.86 6.00 -0.31
CA VAL A 79 -4.49 5.08 -1.39
C VAL A 79 -3.15 5.48 -2.02
N ARG A 80 -2.89 6.78 -2.21
CA ARG A 80 -1.60 7.24 -2.71
C ARG A 80 -0.48 7.05 -1.72
N LYS A 81 -0.77 7.26 -0.44
CA LYS A 81 0.18 6.99 0.64
C LYS A 81 0.56 5.51 0.68
N GLU A 82 -0.41 4.60 0.60
CA GLU A 82 -0.16 3.16 0.52
C GLU A 82 0.68 2.80 -0.71
N ALA A 83 0.34 3.31 -1.89
CA ALA A 83 1.06 3.04 -3.13
C ALA A 83 2.54 3.45 -3.05
N VAL A 84 2.81 4.67 -2.53
CA VAL A 84 4.17 5.16 -2.32
C VAL A 84 4.93 4.30 -1.32
N LEU A 85 4.33 4.03 -0.15
CA LEU A 85 4.97 3.28 0.93
C LEU A 85 5.25 1.83 0.53
N SER A 86 4.29 1.18 -0.13
CA SER A 86 4.45 -0.18 -0.64
C SER A 86 5.59 -0.27 -1.67
N SER A 87 5.71 0.71 -2.56
CA SER A 87 6.79 0.76 -3.54
C SER A 87 8.14 1.08 -2.90
N GLN A 88 8.17 1.96 -1.90
CA GLN A 88 9.41 2.29 -1.16
C GLN A 88 10.00 1.09 -0.39
N ILE A 89 9.19 0.16 0.10
CA ILE A 89 9.69 -1.09 0.70
C ILE A 89 10.53 -1.89 -0.30
N GLU A 90 10.17 -1.85 -1.58
CA GLU A 90 10.87 -2.52 -2.69
C GLU A 90 12.03 -1.69 -3.29
N GLY A 91 12.29 -0.52 -2.71
CA GLY A 91 13.43 0.32 -3.07
C GLY A 91 13.13 1.46 -4.03
N THR A 92 11.88 1.69 -4.40
CA THR A 92 11.45 2.86 -5.19
C THR A 92 11.74 4.16 -4.44
N GLN A 93 12.29 5.16 -5.11
CA GLN A 93 12.72 6.43 -4.49
C GLN A 93 11.71 7.57 -4.69
N ALA A 94 10.48 7.28 -5.15
CA ALA A 94 9.43 8.28 -5.25
C ALA A 94 8.83 8.59 -3.88
N THR A 95 8.56 9.88 -3.63
CA THR A 95 7.81 10.37 -2.47
C THR A 95 6.36 10.69 -2.84
N LEU A 96 5.50 10.92 -1.84
CA LEU A 96 4.14 11.40 -2.09
C LEU A 96 4.13 12.76 -2.81
N VAL A 97 5.10 13.61 -2.53
CA VAL A 97 5.24 14.92 -3.19
C VAL A 97 5.56 14.75 -4.67
N ASP A 98 6.44 13.80 -5.02
CA ASP A 98 6.78 13.52 -6.43
C ASP A 98 5.56 13.03 -7.20
N LEU A 99 4.79 12.10 -6.64
CA LEU A 99 3.54 11.61 -7.23
C LEU A 99 2.54 12.74 -7.45
N LEU A 100 2.25 13.55 -6.42
CA LEU A 100 1.27 14.63 -6.49
C LEU A 100 1.73 15.77 -7.42
N THR A 101 3.05 15.98 -7.53
CA THR A 101 3.63 16.94 -8.49
C THR A 101 3.43 16.44 -9.92
N PHE A 102 3.66 15.16 -10.15
CA PHE A 102 3.42 14.54 -11.47
C PHE A 102 1.94 14.64 -11.86
N GLU A 103 1.01 14.28 -10.97
CA GLU A 103 -0.44 14.38 -11.23
C GLU A 103 -0.93 15.82 -11.49
N ALA A 104 -0.22 16.83 -10.95
CA ALA A 104 -0.54 18.23 -11.18
C ALA A 104 -0.06 18.76 -12.55
N GLN A 105 0.85 18.05 -13.23
CA GLN A 105 1.37 18.43 -14.53
C GLN A 105 0.35 18.18 -15.64
N ASP A 106 0.54 18.85 -16.77
CA ASP A 106 -0.32 18.70 -17.92
C ASP A 106 0.19 17.57 -18.82
N ASP A 107 -0.69 16.64 -19.23
CA ASP A 107 -0.37 15.56 -20.20
C ASP A 107 0.13 16.13 -21.55
N ALA A 108 -0.16 17.43 -21.83
CA ALA A 108 0.28 18.12 -23.02
C ALA A 108 1.70 18.70 -22.95
N SER A 109 2.40 18.56 -21.82
CA SER A 109 3.77 19.08 -21.67
C SER A 109 4.78 17.98 -21.99
N PRO A 110 5.52 18.03 -23.13
CA PRO A 110 6.49 16.98 -23.52
C PRO A 110 7.68 16.84 -22.56
N SER A 111 7.75 17.64 -21.52
CA SER A 111 8.91 17.75 -20.65
C SER A 111 8.91 16.84 -19.42
N ALA A 112 7.89 16.00 -19.26
CA ALA A 112 7.81 15.14 -18.10
C ALA A 112 7.34 13.73 -18.48
N ALA A 113 8.23 12.95 -19.11
CA ALA A 113 8.16 11.51 -18.88
C ALA A 113 8.25 11.30 -17.35
N PRO A 114 7.35 10.52 -16.72
CA PRO A 114 7.47 10.25 -15.30
C PRO A 114 8.86 9.67 -15.03
N ASN A 115 9.49 10.07 -13.94
CA ASN A 115 10.59 9.32 -13.39
C ASN A 115 10.10 7.87 -13.22
N ALA A 116 10.90 6.88 -13.59
CA ALA A 116 10.54 5.46 -13.51
C ALA A 116 9.95 5.07 -12.15
N ASP A 117 10.43 5.69 -11.07
CA ASP A 117 9.94 5.47 -9.72
C ASP A 117 8.50 6.00 -9.51
N VAL A 118 8.16 7.14 -10.09
CA VAL A 118 6.80 7.69 -10.06
C VAL A 118 5.86 6.84 -10.91
N GLU A 119 6.34 6.33 -12.05
CA GLU A 119 5.57 5.41 -12.91
C GLU A 119 5.22 4.12 -12.16
N GLU A 120 6.15 3.54 -11.38
CA GLU A 120 5.86 2.39 -10.52
C GLU A 120 4.72 2.65 -9.53
N VAL A 121 4.68 3.85 -8.93
CA VAL A 121 3.62 4.24 -8.00
C VAL A 121 2.29 4.44 -8.73
N CYS A 122 2.29 5.08 -9.90
CA CYS A 122 1.09 5.23 -10.75
C CYS A 122 0.53 3.86 -11.17
N ASN A 123 1.40 2.92 -11.52
CA ASN A 123 0.98 1.55 -11.85
C ASN A 123 0.36 0.81 -10.66
N TYR A 124 0.86 1.03 -9.44
CA TYR A 124 0.22 0.49 -8.25
C TYR A 124 -1.21 1.03 -8.07
N LEU A 125 -1.41 2.34 -8.29
CA LEU A 125 -2.73 2.97 -8.22
C LEU A 125 -3.68 2.40 -9.29
N ASP A 126 -3.23 2.23 -10.55
CA ASP A 126 -4.01 1.62 -11.63
C ASP A 126 -4.35 0.16 -11.30
N ALA A 127 -3.38 -0.61 -10.82
CA ALA A 127 -3.57 -2.01 -10.42
C ALA A 127 -4.61 -2.16 -9.30
N LEU A 128 -4.53 -1.33 -8.26
CA LEU A 128 -5.51 -1.35 -7.16
C LEU A 128 -6.90 -0.91 -7.64
N ALA A 129 -6.98 0.16 -8.43
CA ALA A 129 -8.25 0.65 -8.98
C ALA A 129 -8.92 -0.43 -9.85
N TYR A 130 -8.15 -1.10 -10.69
CA TYR A 130 -8.63 -2.22 -11.51
C TYR A 130 -9.17 -3.36 -10.66
N ALA A 131 -8.38 -3.84 -9.69
CA ALA A 131 -8.79 -4.96 -8.85
C ALA A 131 -10.10 -4.66 -8.09
N ARG A 132 -10.21 -3.45 -7.54
CA ARG A 132 -11.43 -3.00 -6.85
C ARG A 132 -12.62 -2.86 -7.79
N ALA A 133 -12.42 -2.38 -9.02
CA ALA A 133 -13.48 -2.30 -10.03
C ALA A 133 -13.99 -3.69 -10.40
N GLN A 134 -13.10 -4.68 -10.54
CA GLN A 134 -13.50 -6.07 -10.79
C GLN A 134 -14.33 -6.65 -9.65
N LEU A 135 -13.91 -6.43 -8.40
CA LEU A 135 -14.62 -6.93 -7.22
C LEU A 135 -15.98 -6.24 -7.00
N ALA A 136 -16.12 -4.99 -7.41
CA ALA A 136 -17.37 -4.24 -7.31
C ALA A 136 -18.38 -4.58 -8.42
N ASP A 137 -17.92 -5.08 -9.57
CA ASP A 137 -18.80 -5.47 -10.69
C ASP A 137 -19.34 -6.90 -10.44
N PRO A 138 -20.67 -7.10 -10.38
CA PRO A 138 -21.25 -8.43 -10.24
C PRO A 138 -20.86 -9.42 -11.36
N LYS A 139 -20.39 -8.92 -12.51
CA LYS A 139 -19.87 -9.72 -13.62
C LYS A 139 -18.35 -9.73 -13.69
N GLY A 140 -17.70 -9.04 -12.77
CA GLY A 140 -16.25 -8.95 -12.70
C GLY A 140 -15.61 -10.22 -12.16
N LEU A 141 -14.29 -10.22 -12.09
CA LEU A 141 -13.53 -11.32 -11.52
C LEU A 141 -13.67 -11.35 -10.00
N PRO A 142 -13.92 -12.52 -9.39
CA PRO A 142 -13.82 -12.66 -7.95
C PRO A 142 -12.36 -12.51 -7.49
N LEU A 143 -12.16 -12.31 -6.21
CA LEU A 143 -10.81 -12.32 -5.62
C LEU A 143 -10.20 -13.72 -5.81
N SER A 144 -9.25 -13.84 -6.73
CA SER A 144 -8.70 -15.10 -7.21
C SER A 144 -7.28 -14.91 -7.72
N MET A 145 -6.54 -16.01 -7.94
CA MET A 145 -5.21 -15.93 -8.56
C MET A 145 -5.27 -15.29 -9.96
N ARG A 146 -6.38 -15.48 -10.69
CA ARG A 146 -6.57 -14.79 -11.97
C ARG A 146 -6.63 -13.28 -11.80
N LEU A 147 -7.45 -12.78 -10.86
CA LEU A 147 -7.53 -11.35 -10.57
C LEU A 147 -6.16 -10.80 -10.13
N LEU A 148 -5.45 -11.51 -9.26
CA LEU A 148 -4.12 -11.10 -8.81
C LEU A 148 -3.11 -11.06 -9.97
N SER A 149 -3.18 -11.99 -10.93
CA SER A 149 -2.33 -11.99 -12.13
C SER A 149 -2.64 -10.82 -13.06
N GLU A 150 -3.91 -10.51 -13.30
CA GLU A 150 -4.30 -9.34 -14.11
C GLU A 150 -3.92 -8.01 -13.41
N THR A 151 -4.01 -7.98 -12.08
CA THR A 151 -3.54 -6.85 -11.25
C THR A 151 -2.02 -6.70 -11.33
N HIS A 152 -1.27 -7.81 -11.26
CA HIS A 152 0.17 -7.83 -11.40
C HIS A 152 0.63 -7.37 -12.81
N GLN A 153 -0.10 -7.74 -13.85
CA GLN A 153 0.18 -7.27 -15.21
C GLN A 153 0.15 -5.73 -15.30
N ARG A 154 -0.81 -5.10 -14.62
CA ARG A 154 -0.92 -3.64 -14.55
C ARG A 154 0.19 -3.02 -13.72
N LEU A 155 0.52 -3.63 -12.59
CA LEU A 155 1.56 -3.18 -11.68
C LEU A 155 2.93 -3.04 -12.34
N LEU A 156 3.28 -3.93 -13.28
CA LEU A 156 4.58 -3.94 -13.96
C LEU A 156 4.55 -3.34 -15.38
N ARG A 157 3.48 -2.67 -15.78
CA ARG A 157 3.36 -2.10 -17.12
C ARG A 157 4.37 -0.97 -17.34
N GLY A 158 5.29 -1.11 -18.30
CA GLY A 158 6.22 -0.05 -18.68
C GLY A 158 7.29 0.30 -17.63
N ALA A 159 7.14 -0.15 -16.39
CA ALA A 159 8.04 0.15 -15.29
C ALA A 159 9.15 -0.91 -15.13
N ARG A 160 9.96 -0.75 -14.08
CA ARG A 160 10.95 -1.76 -13.70
C ARG A 160 10.28 -3.12 -13.50
N GLY A 161 10.82 -4.17 -14.11
CA GLY A 161 10.23 -5.51 -14.10
C GLY A 161 9.27 -5.81 -15.25
N ALA A 162 9.05 -4.89 -16.19
CA ALA A 162 8.20 -5.12 -17.36
C ALA A 162 8.66 -6.34 -18.21
N GLU A 163 9.96 -6.68 -18.16
CA GLU A 163 10.54 -7.87 -18.80
C GLU A 163 10.37 -9.16 -17.95
N LYS A 164 9.81 -9.08 -16.76
CA LYS A 164 9.63 -10.20 -15.81
C LYS A 164 8.28 -10.90 -15.94
N LEU A 165 7.77 -11.05 -17.16
CA LEU A 165 6.52 -11.73 -17.47
C LEU A 165 5.31 -11.20 -16.65
N PRO A 166 4.91 -9.92 -16.82
CA PRO A 166 3.79 -9.34 -16.08
C PRO A 166 2.50 -10.14 -16.26
N GLY A 167 1.87 -10.52 -15.14
CA GLY A 167 0.63 -11.29 -15.12
C GLY A 167 0.82 -12.81 -15.19
N GLU A 168 2.04 -13.29 -15.43
CA GLU A 168 2.29 -14.74 -15.54
C GLU A 168 2.94 -15.29 -14.26
N VAL A 169 2.43 -16.41 -13.78
CA VAL A 169 3.11 -17.22 -12.76
C VAL A 169 4.46 -17.68 -13.34
N ARG A 170 5.53 -17.52 -12.60
CA ARG A 170 6.89 -17.82 -13.03
C ARG A 170 7.06 -19.29 -13.47
N ARG A 171 7.82 -19.46 -14.52
CA ARG A 171 8.20 -20.77 -15.06
C ARG A 171 9.66 -21.13 -14.76
N SER A 172 10.39 -20.21 -14.15
CA SER A 172 11.77 -20.40 -13.69
C SER A 172 11.88 -20.27 -12.19
N GLN A 173 12.93 -20.83 -11.61
CA GLN A 173 13.24 -20.67 -10.20
C GLN A 173 13.75 -19.25 -9.98
N ASN A 174 13.20 -18.57 -8.98
CA ASN A 174 13.73 -17.34 -8.41
C ASN A 174 14.27 -17.59 -7.00
N TRP A 175 14.90 -16.56 -6.43
CA TRP A 175 15.40 -16.56 -5.05
C TRP A 175 15.31 -15.16 -4.49
N ILE A 176 15.32 -15.05 -3.16
CA ILE A 176 15.20 -13.80 -2.43
C ILE A 176 16.45 -13.60 -1.58
N GLY A 177 17.04 -12.40 -1.67
CA GLY A 177 18.31 -12.09 -1.06
C GLY A 177 19.48 -12.85 -1.70
N GLY A 178 20.69 -12.38 -1.43
CA GLY A 178 21.89 -12.93 -2.05
C GLY A 178 22.09 -12.54 -3.51
N SER A 179 23.30 -12.77 -4.02
CA SER A 179 23.67 -12.45 -5.39
C SER A 179 23.52 -13.63 -6.37
N ARG A 180 23.30 -14.85 -5.84
CA ARG A 180 23.18 -16.11 -6.60
C ARG A 180 22.32 -17.12 -5.85
N PRO A 181 21.79 -18.14 -6.53
CA PRO A 181 20.90 -19.14 -5.90
C PRO A 181 21.49 -19.81 -4.65
N GLY A 182 22.77 -20.15 -4.67
CA GLY A 182 23.42 -20.87 -3.58
C GLY A 182 23.68 -20.04 -2.30
N ASN A 183 23.59 -18.69 -2.38
CA ASN A 183 23.68 -17.82 -1.19
C ASN A 183 22.39 -17.05 -0.91
N ALA A 184 21.28 -17.48 -1.47
CA ALA A 184 19.98 -16.89 -1.25
C ALA A 184 19.54 -16.99 0.21
N ALA A 185 18.94 -15.93 0.74
CA ALA A 185 18.31 -15.97 2.06
C ALA A 185 17.05 -16.83 2.08
N TYR A 186 16.36 -16.91 0.95
CA TYR A 186 15.16 -17.72 0.76
C TYR A 186 15.01 -18.18 -0.68
N VAL A 187 14.62 -19.45 -0.87
CA VAL A 187 14.27 -19.99 -2.18
C VAL A 187 12.83 -20.49 -2.13
N PRO A 188 11.89 -19.82 -2.83
CA PRO A 188 10.49 -20.20 -2.87
C PRO A 188 10.24 -21.47 -3.66
N PRO A 189 9.01 -22.02 -3.68
CA PRO A 189 8.67 -23.27 -4.32
C PRO A 189 9.20 -23.39 -5.75
N PRO A 190 9.62 -24.58 -6.19
CA PRO A 190 10.05 -24.75 -7.57
C PRO A 190 8.85 -24.60 -8.53
N PRO A 191 9.07 -24.22 -9.80
CA PRO A 191 8.00 -23.89 -10.73
C PRO A 191 6.96 -25.01 -10.90
N HIS A 192 7.36 -26.27 -10.88
CA HIS A 192 6.45 -27.41 -11.02
C HIS A 192 5.48 -27.56 -9.83
N ALA A 193 5.84 -27.07 -8.65
CA ALA A 193 4.98 -27.12 -7.46
C ALA A 193 3.99 -25.94 -7.38
N LEU A 194 4.20 -24.88 -8.16
CA LEU A 194 3.38 -23.65 -8.05
C LEU A 194 1.90 -23.90 -8.31
N GLY A 195 1.56 -24.72 -9.30
CA GLY A 195 0.15 -25.02 -9.60
C GLY A 195 -0.59 -25.61 -8.41
N GLU A 196 0.04 -26.54 -7.69
CA GLU A 196 -0.54 -27.19 -6.52
C GLU A 196 -0.66 -26.22 -5.33
N VAL A 197 0.41 -25.48 -5.00
CA VAL A 197 0.40 -24.58 -3.84
C VAL A 197 -0.52 -23.38 -4.04
N LEU A 198 -0.61 -22.85 -5.27
CA LEU A 198 -1.54 -21.75 -5.60
C LEU A 198 -3.00 -22.24 -5.59
N GLY A 199 -3.27 -23.46 -6.07
CA GLY A 199 -4.61 -24.05 -5.95
C GLY A 199 -5.05 -24.23 -4.50
N LYS A 200 -4.13 -24.65 -3.61
CA LYS A 200 -4.40 -24.74 -2.16
C LYS A 200 -4.59 -23.36 -1.52
N PHE A 201 -3.80 -22.37 -1.94
CA PHE A 201 -3.94 -20.98 -1.50
C PHE A 201 -5.34 -20.43 -1.86
N GLU A 202 -5.75 -20.57 -3.11
CA GLU A 202 -7.06 -20.12 -3.59
C GLU A 202 -8.22 -20.86 -2.93
N LYS A 203 -8.05 -22.18 -2.69
CA LYS A 203 -9.04 -22.95 -1.93
C LYS A 203 -9.22 -22.43 -0.50
N TYR A 204 -8.14 -22.01 0.17
CA TYR A 204 -8.23 -21.42 1.50
C TYR A 204 -8.84 -20.01 1.45
N LEU A 205 -8.53 -19.22 0.43
CA LEU A 205 -9.10 -17.89 0.23
C LEU A 205 -10.64 -17.93 0.19
N HIS A 206 -11.21 -18.94 -0.49
CA HIS A 206 -12.67 -19.10 -0.67
C HIS A 206 -13.31 -20.06 0.33
N GLY A 207 -12.51 -20.80 1.06
CA GLY A 207 -13.00 -21.80 2.00
C GLY A 207 -13.59 -21.19 3.28
N ASP A 208 -14.48 -21.96 3.91
CA ASP A 208 -14.92 -21.66 5.27
C ASP A 208 -13.83 -22.04 6.26
N ASP A 209 -13.56 -21.14 7.19
CA ASP A 209 -12.63 -21.35 8.31
C ASP A 209 -13.23 -20.74 9.58
N SER A 210 -12.95 -21.37 10.71
CA SER A 210 -13.35 -20.86 12.04
C SER A 210 -12.52 -19.67 12.51
N LEU A 211 -11.37 -19.40 11.84
CA LEU A 211 -10.51 -18.26 12.19
C LEU A 211 -11.15 -16.94 11.74
N PRO A 212 -11.04 -15.90 12.56
CA PRO A 212 -11.54 -14.57 12.22
C PRO A 212 -10.98 -14.03 10.89
N PRO A 213 -11.78 -13.28 10.11
CA PRO A 213 -11.35 -12.77 8.80
C PRO A 213 -10.02 -12.00 8.83
N LEU A 214 -9.80 -11.19 9.87
CA LEU A 214 -8.55 -10.42 10.00
C LEU A 214 -7.33 -11.33 10.23
N VAL A 215 -7.49 -12.42 10.99
CA VAL A 215 -6.46 -13.45 11.17
C VAL A 215 -6.18 -14.13 9.83
N ARG A 216 -7.22 -14.52 9.09
CA ARG A 216 -7.09 -15.12 7.76
C ARG A 216 -6.36 -14.20 6.78
N ALA A 217 -6.60 -12.87 6.84
CA ALA A 217 -5.88 -11.91 6.02
C ALA A 217 -4.37 -11.95 6.30
N GLY A 218 -3.97 -11.98 7.58
CA GLY A 218 -2.57 -12.13 7.97
C GLY A 218 -1.95 -13.44 7.48
N LEU A 219 -2.68 -14.55 7.57
CA LEU A 219 -2.21 -15.86 7.09
C LEU A 219 -2.03 -15.88 5.57
N LEU A 220 -3.00 -15.36 4.83
CA LEU A 220 -2.92 -15.28 3.36
C LEU A 220 -1.77 -14.39 2.89
N HIS A 221 -1.53 -13.28 3.58
CA HIS A 221 -0.40 -12.43 3.23
C HIS A 221 0.93 -13.16 3.35
N VAL A 222 1.24 -13.78 4.50
CA VAL A 222 2.51 -14.47 4.69
C VAL A 222 2.64 -15.71 3.80
N GLN A 223 1.54 -16.39 3.51
CA GLN A 223 1.53 -17.52 2.59
C GLN A 223 1.82 -17.07 1.16
N PHE A 224 1.23 -15.97 0.69
CA PHE A 224 1.52 -15.38 -0.62
C PHE A 224 2.99 -14.99 -0.76
N GLU A 225 3.55 -14.31 0.25
CA GLU A 225 4.97 -13.96 0.30
C GLU A 225 5.87 -15.21 0.30
N THR A 226 5.43 -16.29 0.93
CA THR A 226 6.15 -17.58 0.93
C THR A 226 6.09 -18.28 -0.42
N ILE A 227 4.95 -18.31 -1.08
CA ILE A 227 4.81 -18.91 -2.42
C ILE A 227 5.58 -18.13 -3.48
N HIS A 228 5.54 -16.81 -3.40
CA HIS A 228 6.27 -15.89 -4.27
C HIS A 228 6.07 -16.22 -5.77
N PRO A 229 4.80 -16.14 -6.26
CA PRO A 229 4.42 -16.73 -7.54
C PRO A 229 4.99 -16.05 -8.79
N TYR A 230 5.43 -14.79 -8.68
CA TYR A 230 5.90 -14.01 -9.82
C TYR A 230 7.43 -13.82 -9.80
N LEU A 231 8.01 -13.39 -10.92
CA LEU A 231 9.45 -13.08 -10.99
C LEU A 231 9.83 -11.78 -10.31
N ASP A 232 8.90 -10.81 -10.24
CA ASP A 232 9.05 -9.52 -9.56
C ASP A 232 7.67 -9.07 -9.05
N GLY A 233 7.59 -8.03 -8.22
CA GLY A 233 6.33 -7.41 -7.77
C GLY A 233 5.53 -8.20 -6.73
N ASN A 234 6.03 -9.32 -6.22
CA ASN A 234 5.30 -10.14 -5.24
C ASN A 234 4.97 -9.36 -3.96
N GLY A 235 5.93 -8.65 -3.38
CA GLY A 235 5.70 -7.88 -2.16
C GLY A 235 4.62 -6.81 -2.33
N ARG A 236 4.62 -6.09 -3.47
CA ARG A 236 3.58 -5.09 -3.78
C ARG A 236 2.19 -5.75 -3.93
N ILE A 237 2.10 -6.88 -4.62
CA ILE A 237 0.84 -7.64 -4.75
C ILE A 237 0.41 -8.24 -3.41
N GLY A 238 1.33 -8.77 -2.61
CA GLY A 238 1.03 -9.32 -1.28
C GLY A 238 0.43 -8.26 -0.33
N ARG A 239 0.96 -7.03 -0.34
CA ARG A 239 0.41 -5.92 0.45
C ARG A 239 -0.91 -5.39 -0.13
N LEU A 240 -1.03 -5.30 -1.46
CA LEU A 240 -2.28 -4.97 -2.14
C LEU A 240 -3.38 -6.01 -1.84
N LEU A 241 -3.03 -7.30 -1.78
CA LEU A 241 -3.95 -8.36 -1.39
C LEU A 241 -4.54 -8.13 0.00
N VAL A 242 -3.77 -7.65 0.98
CA VAL A 242 -4.33 -7.31 2.31
C VAL A 242 -5.45 -6.27 2.16
N THR A 243 -5.23 -5.21 1.40
CA THR A 243 -6.26 -4.18 1.15
C THR A 243 -7.52 -4.79 0.54
N LEU A 244 -7.37 -5.65 -0.47
CA LEU A 244 -8.52 -6.32 -1.10
C LEU A 244 -9.25 -7.27 -0.16
N LEU A 245 -8.53 -8.00 0.71
CA LEU A 245 -9.11 -8.90 1.70
C LEU A 245 -9.94 -8.16 2.75
N LEU A 246 -9.45 -7.01 3.22
CA LEU A 246 -10.19 -6.17 4.18
C LEU A 246 -11.52 -5.68 3.58
N GLU A 247 -11.53 -5.28 2.31
CA GLU A 247 -12.76 -4.88 1.61
C GLU A 247 -13.66 -6.10 1.29
N HIS A 248 -13.08 -7.20 0.80
CA HIS A 248 -13.81 -8.41 0.42
C HIS A 248 -14.57 -9.05 1.58
N TRP A 249 -13.99 -9.03 2.78
CA TRP A 249 -14.63 -9.54 4.00
C TRP A 249 -15.34 -8.47 4.83
N SER A 250 -15.56 -7.29 4.22
CA SER A 250 -16.30 -6.18 4.85
C SER A 250 -15.74 -5.74 6.21
N LEU A 251 -14.43 -5.88 6.41
CA LEU A 251 -13.72 -5.31 7.55
C LEU A 251 -13.51 -3.80 7.39
N LEU A 252 -13.44 -3.35 6.15
CA LEU A 252 -13.49 -1.95 5.71
C LEU A 252 -14.31 -1.89 4.43
N THR A 253 -15.12 -0.84 4.24
CA THR A 253 -15.85 -0.61 2.98
C THR A 253 -15.00 0.16 1.95
N LYS A 254 -13.92 0.79 2.41
CA LYS A 254 -13.01 1.60 1.60
C LYS A 254 -11.55 1.33 1.98
N PRO A 255 -10.59 1.53 1.06
CA PRO A 255 -9.16 1.29 1.30
C PRO A 255 -8.53 2.43 2.13
N LEU A 256 -8.91 2.53 3.40
CA LEU A 256 -8.46 3.58 4.31
C LEU A 256 -7.21 3.20 5.11
N LEU A 257 -6.84 1.92 5.14
CA LEU A 257 -5.67 1.42 5.87
C LEU A 257 -4.43 1.38 4.96
N TYR A 258 -3.40 2.15 5.30
CA TYR A 258 -2.10 2.15 4.62
C TYR A 258 -1.05 1.37 5.42
N LEU A 259 -1.29 0.05 5.56
CA LEU A 259 -0.51 -0.86 6.41
C LEU A 259 0.99 -0.91 6.04
N SER A 260 1.35 -0.59 4.79
CA SER A 260 2.74 -0.51 4.35
C SER A 260 3.58 0.50 5.15
N LEU A 261 2.96 1.50 5.80
CA LEU A 261 3.68 2.38 6.71
C LEU A 261 4.27 1.64 7.91
N PHE A 262 3.50 0.72 8.51
CA PHE A 262 3.98 -0.10 9.61
C PHE A 262 5.11 -1.04 9.16
N PHE A 263 4.93 -1.72 8.04
CA PHE A 263 5.95 -2.62 7.49
C PHE A 263 7.24 -1.88 7.10
N LYS A 264 7.13 -0.67 6.56
CA LYS A 264 8.30 0.17 6.25
C LYS A 264 9.05 0.59 7.52
N ARG A 265 8.33 1.06 8.56
CA ARG A 265 8.92 1.46 9.84
C ARG A 265 9.61 0.31 10.57
N HIS A 266 9.08 -0.90 10.42
CA HIS A 266 9.55 -2.12 11.07
C HIS A 266 10.09 -3.13 10.06
N ARG A 267 10.82 -2.66 9.03
CA ARG A 267 11.20 -3.47 7.87
C ARG A 267 11.96 -4.74 8.24
N ASP A 268 12.94 -4.63 9.11
CA ASP A 268 13.77 -5.78 9.51
C ASP A 268 12.93 -6.80 10.31
N GLU A 269 12.06 -6.33 11.18
CA GLU A 269 11.14 -7.18 11.95
C GLU A 269 10.12 -7.85 11.03
N TYR A 270 9.58 -7.14 10.05
CA TYR A 270 8.66 -7.68 9.05
C TYR A 270 9.29 -8.88 8.32
N TYR A 271 10.49 -8.74 7.78
CA TYR A 271 11.18 -9.84 7.11
C TYR A 271 11.60 -10.96 8.08
N ARG A 272 11.99 -10.62 9.29
CA ARG A 272 12.28 -11.59 10.35
C ARG A 272 11.05 -12.44 10.68
N ARG A 273 9.87 -11.82 10.81
CA ARG A 273 8.60 -12.53 11.09
C ARG A 273 8.18 -13.43 9.93
N LEU A 274 8.28 -12.96 8.69
CA LEU A 274 8.05 -13.82 7.52
C LEU A 274 8.97 -15.04 7.51
N SER A 275 10.24 -14.87 7.91
CA SER A 275 11.20 -15.98 8.02
C SER A 275 10.86 -16.94 9.16
N ALA A 276 10.50 -16.42 10.34
CA ALA A 276 10.17 -17.22 11.51
C ALA A 276 8.96 -18.14 11.26
N VAL A 277 7.97 -17.68 10.50
CA VAL A 277 6.85 -18.53 10.06
C VAL A 277 7.36 -19.74 9.26
N ARG A 278 8.28 -19.53 8.31
CA ARG A 278 8.79 -20.61 7.45
C ARG A 278 9.70 -21.57 8.21
N VAL A 279 10.59 -21.04 9.05
CA VAL A 279 11.67 -21.82 9.71
C VAL A 279 11.19 -22.46 10.99
N ASP A 280 10.44 -21.73 11.80
CA ASP A 280 10.06 -22.12 13.16
C ASP A 280 8.56 -22.44 13.31
N GLY A 281 7.73 -22.05 12.31
CA GLY A 281 6.28 -22.14 12.40
C GLY A 281 5.67 -21.14 13.37
N ASP A 282 6.33 -19.98 13.57
CA ASP A 282 5.89 -18.91 14.49
C ASP A 282 4.77 -18.07 13.89
N TRP A 283 3.63 -18.71 13.64
CA TRP A 283 2.43 -18.05 13.12
C TRP A 283 1.83 -17.06 14.11
N GLU A 284 1.82 -17.39 15.39
CA GLU A 284 1.32 -16.53 16.46
C GLU A 284 2.14 -15.24 16.58
N GLY A 285 3.46 -15.35 16.51
CA GLY A 285 4.33 -14.19 16.50
C GLY A 285 4.16 -13.32 15.27
N TRP A 286 3.89 -13.91 14.10
CA TRP A 286 3.51 -13.16 12.91
C TRP A 286 2.15 -12.44 13.08
N LEU A 287 1.15 -13.16 13.59
CA LEU A 287 -0.19 -12.60 13.79
C LEU A 287 -0.18 -11.47 14.83
N ASP A 288 0.57 -11.60 15.91
CA ASP A 288 0.73 -10.52 16.90
C ASP A 288 1.29 -9.25 16.23
N PHE A 289 2.36 -9.39 15.43
CA PHE A 289 2.96 -8.29 14.68
C PHE A 289 1.99 -7.68 13.64
N PHE A 290 1.30 -8.51 12.87
CA PHE A 290 0.35 -8.06 11.85
C PHE A 290 -0.82 -7.29 12.47
N LEU A 291 -1.42 -7.83 13.53
CA LEU A 291 -2.56 -7.22 14.22
C LEU A 291 -2.15 -5.93 14.95
N ASP A 292 -0.95 -5.87 15.51
CA ASP A 292 -0.38 -4.64 16.07
C ASP A 292 -0.25 -3.55 14.99
N GLY A 293 0.24 -3.94 13.83
CA GLY A 293 0.32 -3.04 12.67
C GLY A 293 -1.02 -2.51 12.23
N VAL A 294 -2.03 -3.38 12.13
CA VAL A 294 -3.41 -2.98 11.79
C VAL A 294 -3.96 -2.00 12.82
N ALA A 295 -3.86 -2.29 14.11
CA ALA A 295 -4.35 -1.42 15.18
C ALA A 295 -3.66 -0.05 15.15
N THR A 296 -2.33 -0.07 15.10
CA THR A 296 -1.50 1.15 15.11
C THR A 296 -1.82 2.06 13.93
N ILE A 297 -1.83 1.51 12.72
CA ILE A 297 -2.07 2.33 11.51
C ILE A 297 -3.52 2.79 11.40
N ALA A 298 -4.48 1.98 11.83
CA ALA A 298 -5.88 2.41 11.85
C ALA A 298 -6.08 3.61 12.80
N ASP A 299 -5.50 3.59 14.00
CA ASP A 299 -5.58 4.71 14.94
C ASP A 299 -4.81 5.94 14.44
N GLU A 300 -3.63 5.77 13.83
CA GLU A 300 -2.90 6.87 13.18
C GLU A 300 -3.69 7.47 12.02
N ALA A 301 -4.38 6.66 11.22
CA ALA A 301 -5.22 7.12 10.13
C ALA A 301 -6.40 7.96 10.63
N VAL A 302 -7.06 7.53 11.71
CA VAL A 302 -8.12 8.32 12.38
C VAL A 302 -7.60 9.65 12.89
N ALA A 303 -6.43 9.66 13.54
CA ALA A 303 -5.82 10.87 14.04
C ALA A 303 -5.44 11.84 12.90
N SER A 304 -4.81 11.31 11.84
CA SER A 304 -4.47 12.06 10.63
C SER A 304 -5.71 12.64 9.95
N ALA A 305 -6.78 11.85 9.85
CA ALA A 305 -8.06 12.29 9.34
C ALA A 305 -8.58 13.52 10.11
N ARG A 306 -8.66 13.41 11.43
CA ARG A 306 -9.14 14.51 12.29
C ARG A 306 -8.31 15.78 12.16
N ASP A 307 -6.97 15.65 12.12
CA ASP A 307 -6.06 16.80 11.99
C ASP A 307 -6.21 17.49 10.62
N LEU A 308 -6.30 16.72 9.53
CA LEU A 308 -6.53 17.28 8.19
C LEU A 308 -7.89 17.97 8.09
N PHE A 309 -8.92 17.44 8.73
CA PHE A 309 -10.23 18.11 8.77
C PHE A 309 -10.21 19.41 9.53
N ALA A 310 -9.65 19.39 10.73
CA ALA A 310 -9.56 20.60 11.54
C ALA A 310 -8.81 21.71 10.78
N LEU A 311 -7.74 21.34 10.06
CA LEU A 311 -7.02 22.26 9.20
C LEU A 311 -7.90 22.81 8.08
N VAL A 312 -8.54 21.95 7.30
CA VAL A 312 -9.35 22.36 6.15
C VAL A 312 -10.55 23.21 6.61
N ALA A 313 -11.19 22.86 7.72
CA ALA A 313 -12.29 23.65 8.30
C ALA A 313 -11.84 25.05 8.74
N ALA A 314 -10.70 25.16 9.42
CA ALA A 314 -10.13 26.44 9.82
C ALA A 314 -9.73 27.30 8.61
N ASP A 315 -9.10 26.69 7.62
CA ASP A 315 -8.70 27.37 6.40
C ASP A 315 -9.90 27.79 5.54
N ARG A 316 -10.97 26.98 5.53
CA ARG A 316 -12.25 27.35 4.88
C ARG A 316 -12.85 28.63 5.51
N ALA A 317 -12.87 28.69 6.83
CA ALA A 317 -13.33 29.88 7.53
C ALA A 317 -12.48 31.13 7.18
N ARG A 318 -11.15 30.98 7.07
CA ARG A 318 -10.22 32.04 6.65
C ARG A 318 -10.48 32.48 5.20
N VAL A 319 -10.68 31.54 4.29
CA VAL A 319 -11.01 31.82 2.88
C VAL A 319 -12.32 32.57 2.77
N LEU A 320 -13.37 32.20 3.52
CA LEU A 320 -14.66 32.85 3.51
C LEU A 320 -14.62 34.27 4.11
N ALA A 321 -13.74 34.51 5.07
CA ALA A 321 -13.56 35.83 5.69
C ALA A 321 -12.74 36.82 4.83
N GLN A 322 -12.05 36.32 3.78
CA GLN A 322 -11.20 37.12 2.92
C GLN A 322 -12.02 38.05 2.02
N GLN A 323 -11.81 39.34 2.09
CA GLN A 323 -12.48 40.33 1.21
C GLN A 323 -12.13 40.06 -0.27
N GLY A 324 -13.12 40.16 -1.13
CA GLY A 324 -12.97 39.96 -2.58
C GLY A 324 -12.80 38.49 -3.03
N MET A 325 -13.05 37.54 -2.12
CA MET A 325 -13.02 36.10 -2.48
C MET A 325 -14.04 35.80 -3.57
N SER A 326 -13.57 35.18 -4.66
CA SER A 326 -14.43 34.81 -5.78
C SER A 326 -14.99 33.40 -5.63
N VAL A 327 -16.14 33.12 -6.25
CA VAL A 327 -16.73 31.77 -6.31
C VAL A 327 -15.75 30.76 -6.90
N VAL A 328 -14.98 31.15 -7.91
CA VAL A 328 -13.96 30.28 -8.54
C VAL A 328 -12.83 29.94 -7.56
N ALA A 329 -12.38 30.91 -6.75
CA ALA A 329 -11.36 30.64 -5.74
C ALA A 329 -11.89 29.74 -4.61
N LEU A 330 -13.16 29.88 -4.23
CA LEU A 330 -13.78 28.98 -3.25
C LEU A 330 -13.92 27.57 -3.82
N ARG A 331 -14.39 27.41 -5.05
CA ARG A 331 -14.44 26.10 -5.73
C ARG A 331 -13.06 25.44 -5.85
N LEU A 332 -12.04 26.23 -6.17
CA LEU A 332 -10.67 25.75 -6.19
C LEU A 332 -10.23 25.26 -4.79
N PHE A 333 -10.51 26.04 -3.74
CA PHE A 333 -10.18 25.65 -2.36
C PHE A 333 -10.80 24.30 -1.98
N GLU A 334 -12.07 24.07 -2.28
CA GLU A 334 -12.76 22.79 -1.99
C GLU A 334 -12.15 21.60 -2.72
N LEU A 335 -11.41 21.82 -3.82
CA LEU A 335 -10.70 20.78 -4.56
C LEU A 335 -9.27 20.55 -4.08
N LEU A 336 -8.66 21.49 -3.34
CA LEU A 336 -7.27 21.39 -2.91
C LEU A 336 -6.93 20.14 -2.07
N PRO A 337 -7.82 19.60 -1.23
CA PRO A 337 -7.51 18.35 -0.53
C PRO A 337 -7.28 17.14 -1.45
N ARG A 338 -7.89 17.13 -2.64
CA ARG A 338 -7.65 16.13 -3.69
C ARG A 338 -6.48 16.53 -4.61
N HIS A 339 -6.23 17.82 -4.75
CA HIS A 339 -5.20 18.37 -5.63
C HIS A 339 -4.34 19.38 -4.85
N PRO A 340 -3.56 18.92 -3.85
CA PRO A 340 -2.81 19.84 -2.96
C PRO A 340 -1.65 20.53 -3.67
N ILE A 341 -1.31 20.11 -4.88
CA ILE A 341 -0.37 20.78 -5.78
C ILE A 341 -1.12 21.12 -7.06
N VAL A 342 -1.07 22.40 -7.44
CA VAL A 342 -1.79 22.90 -8.64
C VAL A 342 -0.89 23.79 -9.48
N THR A 343 -1.16 23.80 -10.79
CA THR A 343 -0.63 24.76 -11.76
C THR A 343 -1.77 25.60 -12.31
N VAL A 344 -1.48 26.70 -13.02
CA VAL A 344 -2.56 27.48 -13.68
C VAL A 344 -3.32 26.60 -14.69
N ALA A 345 -2.60 25.71 -15.40
CA ALA A 345 -3.20 24.79 -16.37
C ALA A 345 -4.13 23.78 -15.69
N SER A 346 -3.67 23.15 -14.58
CA SER A 346 -4.52 22.21 -13.84
C SER A 346 -5.76 22.89 -13.26
N VAL A 347 -5.64 24.11 -12.74
CA VAL A 347 -6.79 24.86 -12.21
C VAL A 347 -7.80 25.21 -13.32
N MET A 348 -7.34 25.58 -14.51
CA MET A 348 -8.25 25.81 -15.65
C MET A 348 -9.13 24.59 -15.93
N ARG A 349 -8.57 23.36 -15.87
CA ARG A 349 -9.31 22.11 -16.07
C ARG A 349 -10.23 21.80 -14.88
N LEU A 350 -9.69 21.87 -13.65
CA LEU A 350 -10.39 21.49 -12.42
C LEU A 350 -11.65 22.31 -12.16
N VAL A 351 -11.62 23.61 -12.49
CA VAL A 351 -12.76 24.52 -12.22
C VAL A 351 -13.39 25.05 -13.51
N GLU A 352 -13.00 24.50 -14.67
CA GLU A 352 -13.53 24.80 -16.01
C GLU A 352 -13.55 26.33 -16.30
N THR A 353 -12.36 26.95 -16.23
CA THR A 353 -12.26 28.42 -16.32
C THR A 353 -11.13 28.89 -17.25
N THR A 354 -11.07 30.20 -17.50
CA THR A 354 -10.03 30.81 -18.32
C THR A 354 -8.74 31.03 -17.55
N LYS A 355 -7.61 31.13 -18.26
CA LYS A 355 -6.28 31.40 -17.68
C LYS A 355 -6.24 32.63 -16.78
N PRO A 356 -6.82 33.80 -17.16
CA PRO A 356 -6.85 34.98 -16.28
C PRO A 356 -7.65 34.74 -15.00
N THR A 357 -8.76 34.01 -15.08
CA THR A 357 -9.62 33.70 -13.93
C THR A 357 -8.95 32.70 -12.99
N ALA A 358 -8.33 31.65 -13.55
CA ALA A 358 -7.52 30.70 -12.77
C ALA A 358 -6.37 31.39 -12.02
N GLY A 359 -5.63 32.28 -12.72
CA GLY A 359 -4.55 33.04 -12.11
C GLY A 359 -5.04 33.95 -10.97
N ARG A 360 -6.21 34.61 -11.12
CA ARG A 360 -6.80 35.40 -10.04
C ARG A 360 -7.25 34.55 -8.87
N ALA A 361 -7.86 33.39 -9.10
CA ALA A 361 -8.29 32.48 -8.05
C ALA A 361 -7.09 31.97 -7.23
N ILE A 362 -6.00 31.55 -7.89
CA ILE A 362 -4.74 31.18 -7.23
C ILE A 362 -4.21 32.38 -6.41
N GLY A 363 -4.15 33.57 -7.00
CA GLY A 363 -3.67 34.79 -6.31
C GLY A 363 -4.45 35.10 -5.03
N LEU A 364 -5.78 34.96 -5.04
CA LEU A 364 -6.62 35.11 -3.86
C LEU A 364 -6.28 34.10 -2.75
N LEU A 365 -6.07 32.82 -3.13
CA LEU A 365 -5.69 31.78 -2.17
C LEU A 365 -4.25 31.94 -1.65
N VAL A 366 -3.34 32.49 -2.45
CA VAL A 366 -1.99 32.87 -1.99
C VAL A 366 -2.08 34.02 -0.98
N THR A 367 -2.87 35.05 -1.27
CA THR A 367 -3.10 36.19 -0.33
C THR A 367 -3.76 35.74 0.97
N ALA A 368 -4.66 34.75 0.91
CA ALA A 368 -5.26 34.12 2.09
C ALA A 368 -4.30 33.19 2.86
N GLY A 369 -3.07 32.99 2.38
CA GLY A 369 -2.07 32.12 3.01
C GLY A 369 -2.38 30.62 2.90
N ILE A 370 -3.22 30.24 1.93
CA ILE A 370 -3.58 28.83 1.67
C ILE A 370 -2.57 28.19 0.72
N LEU A 371 -2.30 28.83 -0.41
CA LEU A 371 -1.36 28.37 -1.40
C LEU A 371 -0.02 29.09 -1.28
N VAL A 372 1.06 28.35 -1.52
CA VAL A 372 2.43 28.86 -1.58
C VAL A 372 3.02 28.49 -2.94
N GLU A 373 3.60 29.46 -3.63
CA GLU A 373 4.34 29.23 -4.86
C GLU A 373 5.69 28.57 -4.53
N THR A 374 6.09 27.50 -5.27
CA THR A 374 7.26 26.69 -4.90
C THR A 374 8.33 26.63 -5.97
N THR A 375 8.08 27.13 -7.17
CA THR A 375 9.01 26.95 -8.31
C THR A 375 9.96 28.12 -8.54
N GLY A 376 9.63 29.33 -8.06
CA GLY A 376 10.36 30.58 -8.35
C GLY A 376 10.41 30.95 -9.85
N LYS A 377 9.63 30.26 -10.69
CA LYS A 377 9.62 30.42 -12.15
C LYS A 377 8.72 31.59 -12.57
N LYS A 378 9.04 32.22 -13.72
CA LYS A 378 8.15 33.22 -14.35
C LYS A 378 6.97 32.58 -15.09
N ARG A 379 7.14 31.35 -15.58
CA ARG A 379 6.10 30.54 -16.29
C ARG A 379 6.06 29.15 -15.65
N ASP A 380 4.95 28.44 -15.86
CA ASP A 380 4.72 27.08 -15.36
C ASP A 380 4.95 26.97 -13.84
N ARG A 381 4.41 27.97 -13.10
CA ARG A 381 4.48 28.01 -11.65
C ARG A 381 3.61 26.94 -11.04
N SER A 382 4.13 26.31 -9.99
CA SER A 382 3.42 25.36 -9.14
C SER A 382 3.07 26.01 -7.79
N PHE A 383 1.87 25.73 -7.33
CA PHE A 383 1.33 26.25 -6.05
C PHE A 383 0.90 25.07 -5.19
N VAL A 384 1.24 25.14 -3.92
CA VAL A 384 1.08 24.02 -2.98
C VAL A 384 0.25 24.46 -1.79
N TYR A 385 -0.75 23.65 -1.42
CA TYR A 385 -1.43 23.74 -0.13
C TYR A 385 -0.50 23.17 0.94
N ARG A 386 0.50 23.99 1.33
CA ARG A 386 1.65 23.57 2.14
C ARG A 386 1.24 22.94 3.45
N ALA A 387 0.38 23.59 4.22
CA ALA A 387 -0.03 23.13 5.53
C ALA A 387 -0.75 21.77 5.51
N TYR A 388 -1.50 21.49 4.44
CA TYR A 388 -2.16 20.22 4.21
C TYR A 388 -1.16 19.14 3.80
N LEU A 389 -0.32 19.44 2.81
CA LEU A 389 0.65 18.49 2.27
C LEU A 389 1.69 18.07 3.33
N ASP A 390 2.14 19.00 4.18
CA ASP A 390 3.10 18.70 5.24
C ASP A 390 2.55 17.71 6.27
N ARG A 391 1.23 17.74 6.56
CA ARG A 391 0.57 16.72 7.39
C ARG A 391 0.39 15.41 6.66
N LEU A 392 -0.05 15.48 5.42
CA LEU A 392 -0.36 14.27 4.63
C LEU A 392 0.87 13.41 4.36
N ARG A 393 2.02 14.04 4.01
CA ARG A 393 3.24 13.33 3.60
C ARG A 393 3.98 12.61 4.73
N VAL A 394 3.62 12.84 5.98
CA VAL A 394 4.30 12.22 7.14
C VAL A 394 4.42 10.70 6.96
N GLY A 395 5.65 10.18 7.05
CA GLY A 395 6.01 8.78 6.88
C GLY A 395 6.29 8.34 5.44
N THR A 396 6.04 9.20 4.43
CA THR A 396 6.37 8.92 3.02
C THR A 396 7.73 9.45 2.59
N GLU A 397 8.47 10.06 3.51
CA GLU A 397 9.83 10.51 3.27
C GLU A 397 10.75 9.31 3.02
N LEU A 398 11.76 9.52 2.19
CA LEU A 398 12.83 8.55 2.02
C LEU A 398 13.66 8.51 3.32
N GLY A 399 13.98 7.31 3.79
CA GLY A 399 14.91 7.15 4.90
C GLY A 399 16.25 7.79 4.56
N ARG A 400 16.93 8.43 5.52
CA ARG A 400 18.33 8.84 5.32
C ARG A 400 19.15 7.59 4.98
N SER A 401 19.82 7.62 3.85
CA SER A 401 20.76 6.57 3.48
C SER A 401 21.82 6.45 4.58
N ALA A 402 22.17 5.22 4.95
CA ALA A 402 23.28 4.95 5.88
C ALA A 402 24.64 5.45 5.37
N ALA A 403 24.69 6.04 4.17
CA ALA A 403 25.88 6.64 3.56
C ALA A 403 26.15 8.08 4.03
N ASP A 404 25.26 8.71 4.83
CA ASP A 404 25.43 10.09 5.32
C ASP A 404 26.01 10.17 6.76
N HIS A 405 26.73 9.16 7.21
CA HIS A 405 27.59 9.31 8.39
C HIS A 405 29.03 9.65 7.92
N PRO A 406 29.56 10.82 8.35
CA PRO A 406 30.91 11.26 8.02
C PRO A 406 31.99 10.36 8.59
#